data_b9a78aa0f2ec31174a5b9adf8a8f3b6c
#
_entry.id   b9a78aa0f2ec31174a5b9adf8a8f3b6c
#
_cell.length_a   1.000
_cell.length_b   1.000
_cell.length_c   1.000
_cell.angle_alpha   90.00
_cell.angle_beta   90.00
_cell.angle_gamma   90.00
#
_symmetry.space_group_name_H-M   'P 1'
#
loop_
_entity.id
_entity.type
_entity.pdbx_description
1 polymer ?
#
loop_
_entity_poly.entity_id
_entity_poly.type
_entity_poly.pdbx_seq_one_letter_code
_entity_poly.pdbx_strand_id
1 'polypeptide(L)'
;MGSAEVVSRPEYVEHLGIKISVPEATVSDTVLKFMKEGRYESREGKILNQIIEDGERILELGGGIGFISAIAGKNPKTAAVRTYEANPNLASVIATTHQLNSVKNVDVKTGVLVREARQSIIPFYLRKDFWGSSLAKREGETNAKEVMVPVYELSWVLGEFRPTMIVCDIEGGEADLFDGRSLPGVKKVLIELHQPMIGPKGMKAIFDGFSQSGFYYDQDFSAGGVVLFRRLEP
;
A
#
# COMPACT_ATOMS: atom_id res chain seq x y z
N MET A 1 -25.80 -1.31 40.21
CA MET A 1 -25.43 -2.11 39.02
C MET A 1 -25.34 -1.10 37.88
N GLY A 2 -24.14 -0.65 37.55
CA GLY A 2 -23.92 0.27 36.42
C GLY A 2 -24.08 -0.50 35.11
N SER A 3 -25.03 -0.09 34.28
CA SER A 3 -25.14 -0.56 32.93
C SER A 3 -23.86 -0.15 32.18
N ALA A 4 -23.03 -1.12 31.78
CA ALA A 4 -21.95 -0.86 30.85
C ALA A 4 -22.61 -0.32 29.56
N GLU A 5 -22.37 0.94 29.23
CA GLU A 5 -22.73 1.49 27.92
C GLU A 5 -22.03 0.59 26.87
N VAL A 6 -22.81 -0.11 26.08
CA VAL A 6 -22.34 -0.78 24.88
C VAL A 6 -21.94 0.33 23.91
N VAL A 7 -20.67 0.72 23.94
CA VAL A 7 -20.12 1.67 22.97
C VAL A 7 -20.19 0.99 21.60
N SER A 8 -21.17 1.40 20.80
CA SER A 8 -21.30 0.88 19.44
C SER A 8 -20.03 1.18 18.64
N ARG A 9 -19.61 0.20 17.82
CA ARG A 9 -18.46 0.37 16.93
C ARG A 9 -18.73 1.56 15.97
N PRO A 10 -17.78 2.48 15.79
CA PRO A 10 -17.96 3.58 14.84
C PRO A 10 -18.02 3.08 13.41
N GLU A 11 -18.74 3.78 12.54
CA GLU A 11 -18.78 3.50 11.09
C GLU A 11 -17.44 3.82 10.41
N TYR A 12 -16.77 4.86 10.89
CA TYR A 12 -15.45 5.29 10.41
C TYR A 12 -14.58 5.84 11.56
N VAL A 13 -13.28 5.90 11.31
CA VAL A 13 -12.29 6.62 12.13
C VAL A 13 -11.70 7.73 11.27
N GLU A 14 -11.49 8.91 11.86
CA GLU A 14 -10.83 10.00 11.15
C GLU A 14 -9.33 10.06 11.51
N HIS A 15 -8.47 10.06 10.48
CA HIS A 15 -7.03 10.17 10.61
C HIS A 15 -6.44 10.98 9.45
N LEU A 16 -5.56 11.94 9.74
CA LEU A 16 -4.96 12.87 8.75
C LEU A 16 -6.01 13.52 7.80
N GLY A 17 -7.21 13.81 8.30
CA GLY A 17 -8.30 14.40 7.50
C GLY A 17 -9.00 13.43 6.55
N ILE A 18 -8.77 12.12 6.73
CA ILE A 18 -9.43 11.04 6.00
C ILE A 18 -10.35 10.25 6.92
N LYS A 19 -11.60 10.05 6.52
CA LYS A 19 -12.57 9.15 7.15
C LYS A 19 -12.33 7.74 6.61
N ILE A 20 -11.87 6.84 7.47
CA ILE A 20 -11.51 5.46 7.13
C ILE A 20 -12.66 4.55 7.55
N SER A 21 -13.25 3.81 6.63
CA SER A 21 -14.28 2.82 6.91
C SER A 21 -13.71 1.68 7.77
N VAL A 22 -14.45 1.29 8.84
CA VAL A 22 -13.97 0.27 9.80
C VAL A 22 -15.02 -0.81 10.07
N PRO A 23 -15.50 -1.55 9.03
CA PRO A 23 -16.49 -2.61 9.22
C PRO A 23 -15.93 -3.74 10.09
N GLU A 24 -16.76 -4.22 11.04
CA GLU A 24 -16.36 -5.23 12.03
C GLU A 24 -15.92 -6.55 11.40
N ALA A 25 -16.56 -6.92 10.29
CA ALA A 25 -16.21 -8.14 9.57
C ALA A 25 -14.79 -8.16 8.97
N THR A 26 -14.16 -6.98 8.82
CA THR A 26 -12.88 -6.85 8.09
C THR A 26 -11.80 -6.21 8.95
N VAL A 27 -12.15 -5.25 9.78
CA VAL A 27 -11.22 -4.50 10.63
C VAL A 27 -11.32 -5.04 12.05
N SER A 28 -10.28 -5.70 12.55
CA SER A 28 -10.23 -6.23 13.92
C SER A 28 -10.17 -5.11 14.96
N ASP A 29 -10.45 -5.43 16.23
CA ASP A 29 -10.33 -4.47 17.32
C ASP A 29 -8.89 -3.98 17.52
N THR A 30 -7.90 -4.84 17.23
CA THR A 30 -6.48 -4.48 17.24
C THR A 30 -6.20 -3.38 16.22
N VAL A 31 -6.61 -3.58 14.98
CA VAL A 31 -6.45 -2.60 13.89
C VAL A 31 -7.22 -1.32 14.20
N LEU A 32 -8.47 -1.43 14.67
CA LEU A 32 -9.30 -0.29 15.06
C LEU A 32 -8.64 0.55 16.17
N LYS A 33 -8.00 -0.10 17.15
CA LYS A 33 -7.26 0.58 18.21
C LYS A 33 -6.10 1.40 17.63
N PHE A 34 -5.28 0.81 16.76
CA PHE A 34 -4.18 1.52 16.08
C PHE A 34 -4.65 2.73 15.28
N MET A 35 -5.79 2.60 14.60
CA MET A 35 -6.40 3.72 13.87
C MET A 35 -6.86 4.83 14.81
N LYS A 36 -7.56 4.50 15.91
CA LYS A 36 -8.01 5.48 16.92
C LYS A 36 -6.85 6.20 17.59
N GLU A 37 -5.70 5.54 17.74
CA GLU A 37 -4.46 6.11 18.25
C GLU A 37 -3.71 6.96 17.21
N GLY A 38 -4.21 7.05 15.96
CA GLY A 38 -3.57 7.79 14.88
C GLY A 38 -2.23 7.18 14.44
N ARG A 39 -2.07 5.86 14.56
CA ARG A 39 -0.82 5.14 14.28
C ARG A 39 -0.83 4.39 12.95
N TYR A 40 -2.03 4.08 12.42
CA TYR A 40 -2.19 3.34 11.18
C TYR A 40 -1.66 4.15 10.00
N GLU A 41 -0.67 3.65 9.29
CA GLU A 41 -0.01 4.26 8.11
C GLU A 41 0.29 5.78 8.26
N SER A 42 0.60 6.19 9.49
CA SER A 42 0.72 7.62 9.84
C SER A 42 1.96 8.27 9.24
N ARG A 43 3.04 7.51 9.08
CA ARG A 43 4.29 8.01 8.46
C ARG A 43 4.12 8.16 6.96
N GLU A 44 3.63 7.11 6.32
CA GLU A 44 3.34 7.05 4.88
C GLU A 44 2.43 8.21 4.48
N GLY A 45 1.31 8.37 5.17
CA GLY A 45 0.34 9.43 4.88
C GLY A 45 0.90 10.84 5.06
N LYS A 46 1.72 11.08 6.11
CA LYS A 46 2.37 12.38 6.32
C LYS A 46 3.41 12.69 5.26
N ILE A 47 4.27 11.72 4.94
CA ILE A 47 5.29 11.88 3.90
C ILE A 47 4.61 12.09 2.54
N LEU A 48 3.64 11.25 2.19
CA LEU A 48 2.91 11.34 0.93
C LEU A 48 2.31 12.74 0.70
N ASN A 49 1.63 13.30 1.71
CA ASN A 49 1.07 14.65 1.61
C ASN A 49 2.10 15.75 1.33
N GLN A 50 3.35 15.56 1.75
CA GLN A 50 4.42 16.54 1.56
C GLN A 50 5.09 16.42 0.19
N ILE A 51 5.13 15.21 -0.39
CA ILE A 51 5.92 14.95 -1.60
C ILE A 51 5.10 14.92 -2.89
N ILE A 52 3.75 15.00 -2.83
CA ILE A 52 2.90 15.10 -4.01
C ILE A 52 3.10 16.43 -4.71
N GLU A 53 3.41 16.38 -6.00
CA GLU A 53 3.59 17.53 -6.88
C GLU A 53 2.45 17.66 -7.89
N ASP A 54 2.35 18.79 -8.57
CA ASP A 54 1.29 19.05 -9.55
C ASP A 54 1.32 18.04 -10.71
N GLY A 55 0.16 17.47 -11.02
CA GLY A 55 0.01 16.50 -12.09
C GLY A 55 0.46 15.08 -11.72
N GLU A 56 0.69 14.80 -10.44
CA GLU A 56 1.17 13.48 -9.98
C GLU A 56 0.20 12.35 -10.38
N ARG A 57 0.76 11.29 -10.93
CA ARG A 57 0.06 10.03 -11.24
C ARG A 57 0.62 8.95 -10.32
N ILE A 58 -0.20 8.50 -9.38
CA ILE A 58 0.26 7.65 -8.27
C ILE A 58 -0.19 6.21 -8.49
N LEU A 59 0.77 5.27 -8.52
CA LEU A 59 0.54 3.84 -8.49
C LEU A 59 0.76 3.35 -7.05
N GLU A 60 -0.30 2.89 -6.40
CA GLU A 60 -0.25 2.32 -5.06
C GLU A 60 -0.28 0.80 -5.14
N LEU A 61 0.61 0.14 -4.41
CA LEU A 61 0.73 -1.31 -4.25
C LEU A 61 0.53 -1.65 -2.78
N GLY A 62 -0.51 -2.42 -2.48
CA GLY A 62 -1.00 -2.65 -1.13
C GLY A 62 -2.00 -1.57 -0.71
N GLY A 63 -3.21 -1.59 -1.31
CA GLY A 63 -4.23 -0.57 -1.05
C GLY A 63 -4.88 -0.64 0.32
N GLY A 64 -4.74 -1.79 1.03
CA GLY A 64 -5.30 -2.00 2.37
C GLY A 64 -6.79 -1.66 2.43
N ILE A 65 -7.15 -0.70 3.24
CA ILE A 65 -8.54 -0.21 3.39
C ILE A 65 -8.77 1.15 2.71
N GLY A 66 -7.87 1.54 1.80
CA GLY A 66 -8.00 2.72 0.98
C GLY A 66 -7.61 4.04 1.66
N PHE A 67 -6.79 3.99 2.72
CA PHE A 67 -6.37 5.18 3.43
C PHE A 67 -5.36 6.01 2.63
N ILE A 68 -4.28 5.40 2.17
CA ILE A 68 -3.22 6.07 1.37
C ILE A 68 -3.77 6.53 0.03
N SER A 69 -4.55 5.69 -0.68
CA SER A 69 -5.19 6.10 -1.93
C SER A 69 -6.22 7.21 -1.74
N ALA A 70 -6.89 7.28 -0.57
CA ALA A 70 -7.78 8.40 -0.26
C ALA A 70 -7.00 9.71 -0.01
N ILE A 71 -5.87 9.66 0.71
CA ILE A 71 -4.95 10.81 0.85
C ILE A 71 -4.52 11.30 -0.53
N ALA A 72 -4.01 10.38 -1.35
CA ALA A 72 -3.55 10.68 -2.70
C ALA A 72 -4.66 11.27 -3.57
N GLY A 73 -5.83 10.61 -3.62
CA GLY A 73 -6.96 11.02 -4.45
C GLY A 73 -7.61 12.34 -4.03
N LYS A 74 -7.55 12.69 -2.74
CA LYS A 74 -8.07 13.96 -2.20
C LYS A 74 -7.12 15.13 -2.41
N ASN A 75 -5.84 14.88 -2.67
CA ASN A 75 -4.87 15.93 -2.90
C ASN A 75 -5.12 16.60 -4.26
N PRO A 76 -5.32 17.95 -4.32
CA PRO A 76 -5.66 18.65 -5.58
C PRO A 76 -4.55 18.61 -6.64
N LYS A 77 -3.33 18.29 -6.26
CA LYS A 77 -2.18 18.13 -7.16
C LYS A 77 -2.17 16.77 -7.89
N THR A 78 -2.95 15.79 -7.40
CA THR A 78 -2.98 14.44 -7.97
C THR A 78 -3.88 14.38 -9.20
N ALA A 79 -3.31 14.00 -10.32
CA ALA A 79 -4.05 13.82 -11.57
C ALA A 79 -4.84 12.50 -11.60
N ALA A 80 -4.24 11.41 -11.15
CA ALA A 80 -4.87 10.09 -11.10
C ALA A 80 -4.18 9.19 -10.08
N VAL A 81 -4.93 8.25 -9.50
CA VAL A 81 -4.41 7.18 -8.65
C VAL A 81 -4.87 5.85 -9.23
N ARG A 82 -4.00 4.86 -9.23
CA ARG A 82 -4.36 3.45 -9.38
C ARG A 82 -3.83 2.68 -8.20
N THR A 83 -4.70 1.93 -7.52
CA THR A 83 -4.33 1.10 -6.37
C THR A 83 -4.58 -0.37 -6.68
N TYR A 84 -3.64 -1.20 -6.25
CA TYR A 84 -3.75 -2.66 -6.29
C TYR A 84 -3.81 -3.20 -4.86
N GLU A 85 -4.88 -3.95 -4.59
CA GLU A 85 -5.08 -4.65 -3.32
C GLU A 85 -5.30 -6.15 -3.58
N ALA A 86 -4.50 -6.99 -2.92
CA ALA A 86 -4.55 -8.43 -3.12
C ALA A 86 -5.76 -9.07 -2.45
N ASN A 87 -6.16 -8.59 -1.28
CA ASN A 87 -7.29 -9.12 -0.53
C ASN A 87 -8.63 -8.70 -1.15
N PRO A 88 -9.38 -9.61 -1.81
CA PRO A 88 -10.62 -9.25 -2.48
C PRO A 88 -11.72 -8.76 -1.52
N ASN A 89 -11.62 -9.10 -0.21
CA ASN A 89 -12.58 -8.65 0.79
C ASN A 89 -12.43 -7.16 1.12
N LEU A 90 -11.32 -6.53 0.76
CA LEU A 90 -11.05 -5.11 1.02
C LEU A 90 -11.62 -4.18 -0.06
N ALA A 91 -11.96 -4.69 -1.24
CA ALA A 91 -12.45 -3.85 -2.35
C ALA A 91 -13.66 -2.98 -1.96
N SER A 92 -14.64 -3.54 -1.23
CA SER A 92 -15.80 -2.79 -0.74
C SER A 92 -15.44 -1.78 0.36
N VAL A 93 -14.46 -2.10 1.21
CA VAL A 93 -13.98 -1.21 2.27
C VAL A 93 -13.26 -0.01 1.67
N ILE A 94 -12.39 -0.24 0.68
CA ILE A 94 -11.71 0.80 -0.09
C ILE A 94 -12.75 1.74 -0.74
N ALA A 95 -13.76 1.16 -1.43
CA ALA A 95 -14.81 1.94 -2.07
C ALA A 95 -15.58 2.81 -1.07
N THR A 96 -15.91 2.28 0.12
CA THR A 96 -16.58 3.03 1.18
C THR A 96 -15.67 4.14 1.72
N THR A 97 -14.38 3.87 1.97
CA THR A 97 -13.40 4.88 2.39
C THR A 97 -13.32 6.02 1.35
N HIS A 98 -13.23 5.69 0.07
CA HIS A 98 -13.21 6.70 -1.00
C HIS A 98 -14.51 7.53 -1.04
N GLN A 99 -15.67 6.87 -0.91
CA GLN A 99 -16.97 7.54 -0.88
C GLN A 99 -17.10 8.53 0.29
N LEU A 100 -16.72 8.12 1.51
CA LEU A 100 -16.72 8.97 2.72
C LEU A 100 -15.89 10.25 2.56
N ASN A 101 -14.88 10.22 1.66
CA ASN A 101 -13.98 11.35 1.39
C ASN A 101 -14.24 12.05 0.06
N SER A 102 -15.28 11.66 -0.67
CA SER A 102 -15.62 12.21 -2.01
C SER A 102 -14.51 12.02 -3.04
N VAL A 103 -13.67 10.99 -2.90
CA VAL A 103 -12.59 10.64 -3.82
C VAL A 103 -13.16 9.94 -5.05
N LYS A 104 -12.81 10.42 -6.26
CA LYS A 104 -13.38 9.93 -7.54
C LYS A 104 -12.31 9.59 -8.60
N ASN A 105 -11.05 9.94 -8.36
CA ASN A 105 -9.93 9.80 -9.29
C ASN A 105 -9.02 8.61 -8.98
N VAL A 106 -9.55 7.60 -8.28
CA VAL A 106 -8.84 6.36 -7.92
C VAL A 106 -9.44 5.17 -8.66
N ASP A 107 -8.61 4.47 -9.43
CA ASP A 107 -8.93 3.21 -10.11
C ASP A 107 -8.45 2.04 -9.22
N VAL A 108 -9.38 1.29 -8.62
CA VAL A 108 -9.09 0.19 -7.69
C VAL A 108 -9.05 -1.13 -8.46
N LYS A 109 -7.96 -1.88 -8.31
CA LYS A 109 -7.76 -3.21 -8.90
C LYS A 109 -7.54 -4.24 -7.80
N THR A 110 -8.24 -5.36 -7.86
CA THR A 110 -7.94 -6.51 -7.01
C THR A 110 -6.87 -7.37 -7.66
N GLY A 111 -5.80 -7.65 -6.93
CA GLY A 111 -4.71 -8.50 -7.38
C GLY A 111 -3.34 -8.01 -6.94
N VAL A 112 -2.31 -8.72 -7.37
CA VAL A 112 -0.91 -8.44 -7.03
C VAL A 112 -0.11 -8.04 -8.25
N LEU A 113 0.90 -7.21 -8.03
CA LEU A 113 1.92 -6.95 -9.03
C LEU A 113 3.11 -7.86 -8.82
N VAL A 114 3.62 -8.41 -9.91
CA VAL A 114 4.84 -9.20 -9.95
C VAL A 114 5.79 -8.67 -11.01
N ARG A 115 7.05 -9.05 -10.90
CA ARG A 115 8.06 -8.70 -11.88
C ARG A 115 7.84 -9.37 -13.23
N GLU A 116 7.54 -10.68 -13.19
CA GLU A 116 7.24 -11.52 -14.35
C GLU A 116 6.02 -12.39 -14.05
N ALA A 117 4.96 -12.23 -14.82
CA ALA A 117 3.75 -13.02 -14.67
C ALA A 117 3.93 -14.39 -15.33
N ARG A 118 4.20 -15.43 -14.54
CA ARG A 118 4.25 -16.84 -15.02
C ARG A 118 2.87 -17.50 -15.01
N GLN A 119 1.93 -16.94 -14.26
CA GLN A 119 0.56 -17.41 -14.10
C GLN A 119 -0.37 -16.20 -14.03
N SER A 120 -1.63 -16.38 -14.44
CA SER A 120 -2.64 -15.32 -14.38
C SER A 120 -3.25 -15.13 -12.99
N ILE A 121 -3.16 -16.16 -12.15
CA ILE A 121 -3.63 -16.17 -10.76
C ILE A 121 -2.61 -16.88 -9.87
N ILE A 122 -2.47 -16.43 -8.62
CA ILE A 122 -1.62 -17.06 -7.61
C ILE A 122 -2.31 -17.12 -6.25
N PRO A 123 -1.89 -18.02 -5.34
CA PRO A 123 -2.41 -18.05 -3.98
C PRO A 123 -1.98 -16.81 -3.19
N PHE A 124 -2.92 -16.29 -2.40
CA PHE A 124 -2.71 -15.23 -1.42
C PHE A 124 -3.31 -15.66 -0.09
N TYR A 125 -2.61 -15.43 1.02
CA TYR A 125 -2.97 -15.93 2.33
C TYR A 125 -3.58 -14.82 3.19
N LEU A 126 -4.91 -14.88 3.36
CA LEU A 126 -5.68 -13.94 4.20
C LEU A 126 -5.49 -14.29 5.67
N ARG A 127 -5.24 -13.27 6.50
CA ARG A 127 -5.10 -13.38 7.95
C ARG A 127 -6.17 -12.56 8.66
N LYS A 128 -6.35 -12.83 9.97
CA LYS A 128 -7.33 -12.15 10.80
C LYS A 128 -7.16 -10.63 10.76
N ASP A 129 -5.93 -10.17 10.92
CA ASP A 129 -5.58 -8.76 10.74
C ASP A 129 -5.13 -8.59 9.28
N PHE A 130 -5.89 -7.88 8.48
CA PHE A 130 -5.72 -7.80 7.03
C PHE A 130 -4.32 -7.34 6.62
N TRP A 131 -3.70 -6.45 7.41
CA TRP A 131 -2.33 -5.95 7.18
C TRP A 131 -1.24 -7.03 7.27
N GLY A 132 -1.51 -8.17 7.89
CA GLY A 132 -0.57 -9.29 7.92
C GLY A 132 -0.77 -10.31 6.80
N SER A 133 -1.70 -10.07 5.86
CA SER A 133 -1.95 -10.94 4.71
C SER A 133 -0.83 -10.80 3.68
N SER A 134 -0.40 -11.91 3.05
CA SER A 134 0.76 -11.89 2.16
C SER A 134 0.75 -13.05 1.16
N LEU A 135 1.66 -13.01 0.18
CA LEU A 135 1.91 -14.10 -0.77
C LEU A 135 2.59 -15.30 -0.11
N ALA A 136 3.32 -15.08 0.99
CA ALA A 136 4.03 -16.15 1.67
C ALA A 136 3.16 -16.82 2.74
N LYS A 137 3.02 -18.14 2.65
CA LYS A 137 2.51 -18.96 3.75
C LYS A 137 3.60 -19.09 4.81
N ARG A 138 3.26 -18.79 6.07
CA ARG A 138 4.22 -18.95 7.17
C ARG A 138 4.33 -20.42 7.57
N GLU A 139 5.53 -20.85 7.93
CA GLU A 139 5.75 -22.24 8.39
C GLU A 139 4.88 -22.54 9.63
N GLY A 140 4.17 -23.68 9.62
CA GLY A 140 3.25 -24.06 10.70
C GLY A 140 1.95 -23.27 10.79
N GLU A 141 1.66 -22.36 9.86
CA GLU A 141 0.44 -21.56 9.88
C GLU A 141 -0.79 -22.37 9.43
N THR A 142 -1.77 -22.51 10.33
CA THR A 142 -3.02 -23.23 10.09
C THR A 142 -4.23 -22.32 9.91
N ASN A 143 -4.11 -21.04 10.28
CA ASN A 143 -5.25 -20.11 10.38
C ASN A 143 -5.36 -19.13 9.18
N ALA A 144 -4.42 -19.16 8.24
CA ALA A 144 -4.52 -18.36 7.02
C ALA A 144 -5.48 -19.01 6.02
N LYS A 145 -6.40 -18.22 5.49
CA LYS A 145 -7.30 -18.65 4.41
C LYS A 145 -6.64 -18.36 3.06
N GLU A 146 -6.42 -19.42 2.27
CA GLU A 146 -5.92 -19.26 0.91
C GLU A 146 -7.03 -18.78 -0.04
N VAL A 147 -6.73 -17.79 -0.85
CA VAL A 147 -7.57 -17.30 -1.95
C VAL A 147 -6.72 -17.15 -3.21
N MET A 148 -7.31 -17.36 -4.39
CA MET A 148 -6.62 -17.13 -5.65
C MET A 148 -6.86 -15.69 -6.10
N VAL A 149 -5.78 -14.97 -6.42
CA VAL A 149 -5.84 -13.56 -6.82
C VAL A 149 -5.21 -13.33 -8.19
N PRO A 150 -5.74 -12.37 -8.98
CA PRO A 150 -5.15 -12.00 -10.26
C PRO A 150 -3.71 -11.48 -10.12
N VAL A 151 -2.92 -11.75 -11.15
CA VAL A 151 -1.53 -11.29 -11.26
C VAL A 151 -1.42 -10.27 -12.38
N TYR A 152 -0.74 -9.18 -12.11
CA TYR A 152 -0.39 -8.14 -13.07
C TYR A 152 1.12 -7.98 -13.15
N GLU A 153 1.63 -7.83 -14.34
CA GLU A 153 3.06 -7.58 -14.52
C GLU A 153 3.36 -6.08 -14.37
N LEU A 154 4.34 -5.74 -13.53
CA LEU A 154 4.68 -4.35 -13.25
C LEU A 154 5.03 -3.57 -14.52
N SER A 155 5.80 -4.15 -15.43
CA SER A 155 6.20 -3.52 -16.69
C SER A 155 4.98 -3.13 -17.56
N TRP A 156 3.96 -3.98 -17.63
CA TRP A 156 2.72 -3.70 -18.34
C TRP A 156 1.96 -2.54 -17.68
N VAL A 157 1.83 -2.57 -16.35
CA VAL A 157 1.13 -1.52 -15.58
C VAL A 157 1.84 -0.17 -15.73
N LEU A 158 3.19 -0.16 -15.68
CA LEU A 158 3.98 1.05 -15.91
C LEU A 158 3.76 1.64 -17.31
N GLY A 159 3.69 0.80 -18.33
CA GLY A 159 3.45 1.24 -19.71
C GLY A 159 2.04 1.80 -19.94
N GLU A 160 1.03 1.18 -19.32
CA GLU A 160 -0.39 1.53 -19.49
C GLU A 160 -0.77 2.73 -18.61
N PHE A 161 -0.48 2.69 -17.31
CA PHE A 161 -0.88 3.74 -16.37
C PHE A 161 0.08 4.94 -16.38
N ARG A 162 1.36 4.75 -16.68
CA ARG A 162 2.43 5.77 -16.71
C ARG A 162 2.50 6.56 -15.40
N PRO A 163 2.76 5.92 -14.26
CA PRO A 163 2.87 6.60 -12.99
C PRO A 163 4.12 7.49 -12.94
N THR A 164 4.02 8.60 -12.22
CA THR A 164 5.15 9.46 -11.85
C THR A 164 5.65 9.17 -10.44
N MET A 165 4.79 8.58 -9.60
CA MET A 165 5.11 8.14 -8.25
C MET A 165 4.58 6.71 -8.02
N ILE A 166 5.36 5.92 -7.29
CA ILE A 166 4.89 4.63 -6.72
C ILE A 166 4.84 4.78 -5.20
N VAL A 167 3.76 4.27 -4.58
CA VAL A 167 3.66 4.04 -3.14
C VAL A 167 3.52 2.53 -2.95
N CYS A 168 4.34 1.92 -2.09
CA CYS A 168 4.41 0.47 -1.97
C CYS A 168 4.49 0.03 -0.51
N ASP A 169 3.50 -0.78 -0.11
CA ASP A 169 3.45 -1.52 1.14
C ASP A 169 2.80 -2.89 0.87
N ILE A 170 3.62 -3.93 0.62
CA ILE A 170 3.17 -5.26 0.15
C ILE A 170 3.63 -6.42 1.02
N GLU A 171 4.06 -6.12 2.24
CA GLU A 171 4.32 -7.13 3.28
C GLU A 171 5.32 -8.24 2.86
N GLY A 172 6.48 -7.82 2.29
CA GLY A 172 7.63 -8.70 2.03
C GLY A 172 7.87 -9.09 0.58
N GLY A 173 7.08 -8.57 -0.37
CA GLY A 173 7.29 -8.76 -1.81
C GLY A 173 8.20 -7.73 -2.49
N GLU A 174 8.69 -6.74 -1.74
CA GLU A 174 9.36 -5.55 -2.25
C GLU A 174 10.68 -5.89 -2.98
N ALA A 175 11.46 -6.83 -2.40
CA ALA A 175 12.76 -7.21 -2.95
C ALA A 175 12.63 -7.91 -4.31
N ASP A 176 11.59 -8.72 -4.50
CA ASP A 176 11.35 -9.41 -5.77
C ASP A 176 10.83 -8.45 -6.85
N LEU A 177 10.15 -7.37 -6.43
CA LEU A 177 9.54 -6.43 -7.36
C LEU A 177 10.53 -5.36 -7.85
N PHE A 178 11.47 -4.90 -7.00
CA PHE A 178 12.35 -3.76 -7.24
C PHE A 178 13.86 -4.08 -7.33
N ASP A 179 14.23 -5.24 -7.81
CA ASP A 179 15.61 -5.74 -7.86
C ASP A 179 16.48 -5.18 -9.03
N GLY A 180 16.35 -3.90 -9.34
CA GLY A 180 17.21 -3.23 -10.34
C GLY A 180 16.56 -3.01 -11.71
N ARG A 181 15.23 -3.11 -11.80
CA ARG A 181 14.52 -2.83 -13.06
C ARG A 181 14.30 -1.34 -13.30
N SER A 182 14.29 -1.00 -14.58
CA SER A 182 13.92 0.33 -15.01
C SER A 182 12.47 0.64 -14.64
N LEU A 183 12.24 1.81 -14.05
CA LEU A 183 10.92 2.37 -13.72
C LEU A 183 10.68 3.59 -14.63
N PRO A 184 10.32 3.40 -15.90
CA PRO A 184 10.20 4.49 -16.86
C PRO A 184 9.13 5.50 -16.42
N GLY A 185 9.48 6.79 -16.43
CA GLY A 185 8.58 7.87 -16.05
C GLY A 185 8.40 8.07 -14.54
N VAL A 186 8.77 7.09 -13.71
CA VAL A 186 8.68 7.20 -12.26
C VAL A 186 9.79 8.10 -11.73
N LYS A 187 9.41 9.11 -10.96
CA LYS A 187 10.31 10.10 -10.32
C LYS A 187 10.52 9.82 -8.85
N LYS A 188 9.53 9.23 -8.17
CA LYS A 188 9.52 8.99 -6.72
C LYS A 188 8.97 7.61 -6.40
N VAL A 189 9.58 6.93 -5.43
CA VAL A 189 9.06 5.68 -4.86
C VAL A 189 9.08 5.80 -3.34
N LEU A 190 7.89 5.88 -2.73
CA LEU A 190 7.70 5.79 -1.29
C LEU A 190 7.37 4.34 -0.96
N ILE A 191 8.21 3.69 -0.15
CA ILE A 191 8.10 2.25 0.12
C ILE A 191 8.28 1.95 1.60
N GLU A 192 7.40 1.11 2.18
CA GLU A 192 7.66 0.49 3.46
C GLU A 192 8.49 -0.79 3.27
N LEU A 193 9.61 -0.89 3.99
CA LEU A 193 10.56 -2.00 3.90
C LEU A 193 10.38 -2.94 5.08
N HIS A 194 9.96 -4.17 4.81
CA HIS A 194 9.73 -5.20 5.80
C HIS A 194 10.99 -6.05 6.04
N GLN A 195 12.04 -5.44 6.61
CA GLN A 195 13.32 -6.12 6.87
C GLN A 195 13.20 -7.49 7.56
N PRO A 196 12.30 -7.72 8.54
CA PRO A 196 12.14 -9.06 9.13
C PRO A 196 11.70 -10.13 8.12
N MET A 197 11.04 -9.74 7.03
CA MET A 197 10.54 -10.63 5.98
C MET A 197 11.54 -10.81 4.85
N ILE A 198 12.12 -9.71 4.35
CA ILE A 198 13.05 -9.73 3.21
C ILE A 198 14.51 -9.96 3.61
N GLY A 199 14.83 -9.79 4.87
CA GLY A 199 16.18 -9.96 5.42
C GLY A 199 17.21 -8.95 4.90
N PRO A 200 18.48 -9.02 5.38
CA PRO A 200 19.53 -8.10 4.95
C PRO A 200 19.86 -8.18 3.46
N LYS A 201 19.72 -9.37 2.85
CA LYS A 201 19.97 -9.55 1.41
C LYS A 201 18.90 -8.85 0.56
N GLY A 202 17.62 -8.96 0.95
CA GLY A 202 16.52 -8.25 0.29
C GLY A 202 16.66 -6.74 0.43
N MET A 203 16.99 -6.25 1.64
CA MET A 203 17.30 -4.84 1.86
C MET A 203 18.39 -4.33 0.91
N LYS A 204 19.51 -5.05 0.84
CA LYS A 204 20.61 -4.69 -0.07
C LYS A 204 20.16 -4.67 -1.54
N ALA A 205 19.40 -5.69 -1.98
CA ALA A 205 18.92 -5.80 -3.36
C ALA A 205 18.05 -4.60 -3.75
N ILE A 206 17.16 -4.15 -2.87
CA ILE A 206 16.30 -2.98 -3.09
C ILE A 206 17.15 -1.71 -3.26
N PHE A 207 18.06 -1.42 -2.34
CA PHE A 207 18.91 -0.22 -2.42
C PHE A 207 19.83 -0.25 -3.65
N ASP A 208 20.45 -1.37 -3.96
CA ASP A 208 21.26 -1.55 -5.17
C ASP A 208 20.40 -1.34 -6.42
N GLY A 209 19.19 -1.92 -6.46
CA GLY A 209 18.26 -1.82 -7.58
C GLY A 209 17.82 -0.39 -7.86
N PHE A 210 17.42 0.35 -6.84
CA PHE A 210 17.09 1.76 -6.99
C PHE A 210 18.29 2.61 -7.41
N SER A 211 19.47 2.39 -6.82
CA SER A 211 20.70 3.09 -7.19
C SER A 211 21.07 2.84 -8.66
N GLN A 212 21.03 1.59 -9.12
CA GLN A 212 21.29 1.23 -10.51
C GLN A 212 20.26 1.80 -11.49
N SER A 213 19.04 2.00 -11.02
CA SER A 213 17.94 2.62 -11.79
C SER A 213 17.97 4.16 -11.77
N GLY A 214 19.01 4.76 -11.20
CA GLY A 214 19.18 6.23 -11.15
C GLY A 214 18.37 6.92 -10.06
N PHE A 215 18.04 6.21 -8.98
CA PHE A 215 17.41 6.80 -7.80
C PHE A 215 18.42 6.96 -6.66
N TYR A 216 18.19 7.97 -5.81
CA TYR A 216 18.88 8.13 -4.54
C TYR A 216 17.91 8.02 -3.37
N TYR A 217 18.42 7.64 -2.21
CA TYR A 217 17.70 7.63 -0.94
C TYR A 217 17.54 9.06 -0.42
N ASP A 218 16.29 9.49 -0.24
CA ASP A 218 15.95 10.81 0.32
C ASP A 218 15.74 10.68 1.83
N GLN A 219 16.77 11.06 2.59
CA GLN A 219 16.78 10.95 4.04
C GLN A 219 15.75 11.88 4.70
N ASP A 220 15.48 13.04 4.12
CA ASP A 220 14.61 14.07 4.73
C ASP A 220 13.14 13.62 4.76
N PHE A 221 12.78 12.73 3.83
CA PHE A 221 11.43 12.15 3.70
C PHE A 221 11.42 10.64 3.97
N SER A 222 12.34 10.15 4.78
CA SER A 222 12.39 8.74 5.20
C SER A 222 12.37 8.63 6.71
N ALA A 223 11.64 7.63 7.25
CA ALA A 223 11.52 7.43 8.70
C ALA A 223 11.25 5.95 9.04
N GLY A 224 12.17 5.32 9.77
CA GLY A 224 12.05 3.90 10.15
C GLY A 224 12.07 2.98 8.94
N GLY A 225 11.02 2.17 8.74
CA GLY A 225 10.87 1.29 7.58
C GLY A 225 10.38 2.01 6.33
N VAL A 226 9.83 3.23 6.47
CA VAL A 226 9.30 4.01 5.35
C VAL A 226 10.41 4.82 4.70
N VAL A 227 10.69 4.53 3.43
CA VAL A 227 11.82 5.06 2.67
C VAL A 227 11.32 5.74 1.40
N LEU A 228 11.84 6.94 1.13
CA LEU A 228 11.65 7.62 -0.14
C LEU A 228 12.90 7.48 -1.02
N PHE A 229 12.70 6.98 -2.21
CA PHE A 229 13.68 7.06 -3.30
C PHE A 229 13.24 8.10 -4.31
N ARG A 230 14.16 8.99 -4.70
CA ARG A 230 13.94 9.98 -5.77
C ARG A 230 14.87 9.72 -6.94
N ARG A 231 14.34 9.90 -8.15
CA ARG A 231 15.17 9.84 -9.36
C ARG A 231 16.09 11.06 -9.41
N LEU A 232 17.35 10.84 -9.71
CA LEU A 232 18.27 11.90 -10.08
C LEU A 232 17.76 12.54 -11.37
N GLU A 233 17.58 13.85 -11.36
CA GLU A 233 17.37 14.59 -12.61
C GLU A 233 18.68 14.62 -13.42
N PRO A 234 18.61 14.48 -14.74
CA PRO A 234 19.80 14.47 -15.59
C PRO A 234 20.53 15.83 -15.61
#